data_75b29dc0f43dd2f059141180bfbb7fbf
#
_entry.id   75b29dc0f43dd2f059141180bfbb7fbf
#
_cell.length_a   1.000
_cell.length_b   1.000
_cell.length_c   1.000
_cell.angle_alpha   90.00
_cell.angle_beta   90.00
_cell.angle_gamma   90.00
#
_symmetry.space_group_name_H-M   'P 1'
#
loop_
_entity.id
_entity.type
_entity.pdbx_description
1 polymer ?
#
loop_
_entity_poly.entity_id
_entity_poly.type
_entity_poly.pdbx_seq_one_letter_code
_entity_poly.pdbx_strand_id
1 'polypeptide(L)'
;MSATKNVAEVDALASAAHAGQFDKIGVPYIEHVRAVAAGLTPFGDHLVMAGLLHDVIEDTDWTAVQLREVGIPAHVVALVEAVTNERGVSYEEKVARITGRGRDAVLLKVADNAHNSHPDRAAKLSEEQRTRLAAKYRAARDILWPAAEGRDIETIVRIVNPSLLDELRERQNSGSTT
;
A
#
# COMPACT_ATOMS: atom_id res chain seq x y z
N MET A 1 -24.52 -17.79 4.37
CA MET A 1 -23.22 -17.11 4.64
C MET A 1 -22.22 -17.64 3.62
N SER A 2 -21.55 -16.77 2.88
CA SER A 2 -20.46 -17.16 1.98
C SER A 2 -19.29 -17.72 2.80
N ALA A 3 -18.59 -18.75 2.28
CA ALA A 3 -17.37 -19.25 2.92
C ALA A 3 -16.31 -18.15 2.96
N THR A 4 -15.48 -18.15 4.02
CA THR A 4 -14.37 -17.20 4.15
C THR A 4 -13.35 -17.45 3.03
N LYS A 5 -13.00 -16.41 2.29
CA LYS A 5 -12.05 -16.49 1.18
C LYS A 5 -10.61 -16.64 1.67
N ASN A 6 -9.83 -17.40 0.92
CA ASN A 6 -8.38 -17.49 1.07
C ASN A 6 -7.66 -16.47 0.16
N VAL A 7 -6.33 -16.37 0.29
CA VAL A 7 -5.51 -15.40 -0.47
C VAL A 7 -5.67 -15.55 -1.99
N ALA A 8 -5.72 -16.79 -2.52
CA ALA A 8 -5.85 -17.01 -3.96
C ALA A 8 -7.21 -16.56 -4.50
N GLU A 9 -8.28 -16.76 -3.74
CA GLU A 9 -9.62 -16.28 -4.10
C GLU A 9 -9.72 -14.75 -4.03
N VAL A 10 -8.98 -14.13 -3.10
CA VAL A 10 -8.89 -12.66 -3.00
C VAL A 10 -8.08 -12.09 -4.17
N ASP A 11 -6.98 -12.73 -4.58
CA ASP A 11 -6.23 -12.32 -5.77
C ASP A 11 -7.08 -12.39 -7.04
N ALA A 12 -7.88 -13.46 -7.19
CA ALA A 12 -8.81 -13.59 -8.31
C ALA A 12 -9.88 -12.47 -8.31
N LEU A 13 -10.40 -12.11 -7.13
CA LEU A 13 -11.36 -11.01 -6.97
C LEU A 13 -10.71 -9.67 -7.33
N ALA A 14 -9.52 -9.37 -6.80
CA ALA A 14 -8.78 -8.15 -7.12
C ALA A 14 -8.47 -8.05 -8.62
N SER A 15 -8.07 -9.17 -9.25
CA SER A 15 -7.83 -9.24 -10.69
C SER A 15 -9.08 -8.93 -11.50
N ALA A 16 -10.24 -9.42 -11.09
CA ALA A 16 -11.51 -9.11 -11.73
C ALA A 16 -11.95 -7.65 -11.50
N ALA A 17 -11.76 -7.13 -10.28
CA ALA A 17 -12.13 -5.76 -9.92
C ALA A 17 -11.32 -4.72 -10.69
N HIS A 18 -10.03 -4.96 -10.90
CA HIS A 18 -9.12 -4.08 -11.64
C HIS A 18 -8.97 -4.44 -13.14
N ALA A 19 -9.85 -5.31 -13.66
CA ALA A 19 -9.79 -5.73 -15.06
C ALA A 19 -9.91 -4.52 -16.00
N GLY A 20 -8.96 -4.38 -16.93
CA GLY A 20 -8.92 -3.26 -17.89
C GLY A 20 -8.39 -1.94 -17.31
N GLN A 21 -8.01 -1.89 -16.03
CA GLN A 21 -7.34 -0.73 -15.45
C GLN A 21 -5.83 -0.81 -15.67
N PHE A 22 -5.24 0.35 -15.95
CA PHE A 22 -3.80 0.51 -16.15
C PHE A 22 -3.30 1.67 -15.29
N ASP A 23 -2.06 1.56 -14.84
CA ASP A 23 -1.40 2.65 -14.15
C ASP A 23 -0.92 3.74 -15.14
N LYS A 24 -0.28 4.80 -14.59
CA LYS A 24 0.20 5.96 -15.36
C LYS A 24 1.26 5.63 -16.42
N ILE A 25 1.86 4.45 -16.35
CA ILE A 25 2.88 4.00 -17.30
C ILE A 25 2.40 2.87 -18.20
N GLY A 26 1.10 2.54 -18.16
CA GLY A 26 0.45 1.54 -19.02
C GLY A 26 0.64 0.10 -18.56
N VAL A 27 1.01 -0.13 -17.29
CA VAL A 27 1.08 -1.46 -16.69
C VAL A 27 -0.30 -1.82 -16.11
N PRO A 28 -0.80 -3.08 -16.28
CA PRO A 28 -2.04 -3.50 -15.65
C PRO A 28 -2.04 -3.23 -14.15
N TYR A 29 -3.11 -2.62 -13.62
CA TYR A 29 -3.16 -2.15 -12.23
C TYR A 29 -3.01 -3.28 -11.21
N ILE A 30 -3.44 -4.49 -11.56
CA ILE A 30 -3.29 -5.69 -10.72
C ILE A 30 -1.82 -5.94 -10.31
N GLU A 31 -0.85 -5.57 -11.13
CA GLU A 31 0.57 -5.71 -10.80
C GLU A 31 0.98 -4.83 -9.61
N HIS A 32 0.35 -3.64 -9.48
CA HIS A 32 0.57 -2.77 -8.33
C HIS A 32 0.09 -3.43 -7.03
N VAL A 33 -1.16 -3.88 -6.99
CA VAL A 33 -1.72 -4.46 -5.76
C VAL A 33 -1.05 -5.78 -5.38
N ARG A 34 -0.60 -6.56 -6.37
CA ARG A 34 0.22 -7.76 -6.13
C ARG A 34 1.59 -7.45 -5.57
N ALA A 35 2.26 -6.41 -6.05
CA ALA A 35 3.55 -5.99 -5.51
C ALA A 35 3.42 -5.51 -4.05
N VAL A 36 2.37 -4.76 -3.73
CA VAL A 36 2.05 -4.36 -2.35
C VAL A 36 1.81 -5.58 -1.48
N ALA A 37 0.97 -6.52 -1.93
CA ALA A 37 0.67 -7.77 -1.22
C ALA A 37 1.93 -8.63 -0.99
N ALA A 38 2.82 -8.72 -1.98
CA ALA A 38 4.09 -9.45 -1.85
C ALA A 38 4.96 -8.91 -0.71
N GLY A 39 5.05 -7.58 -0.56
CA GLY A 39 5.76 -6.94 0.54
C GLY A 39 5.19 -7.25 1.92
N LEU A 40 3.92 -7.65 1.98
CA LEU A 40 3.21 -7.95 3.21
C LEU A 40 3.18 -9.45 3.57
N THR A 41 3.69 -10.32 2.70
CA THR A 41 3.73 -11.76 2.93
C THR A 41 4.35 -12.17 4.29
N PRO A 42 5.44 -11.54 4.77
CA PRO A 42 6.03 -11.89 6.07
C PRO A 42 5.14 -11.60 7.28
N PHE A 43 4.06 -10.83 7.11
CA PHE A 43 3.20 -10.35 8.18
C PHE A 43 1.86 -11.08 8.29
N GLY A 44 1.61 -12.05 7.41
CA GLY A 44 0.45 -12.94 7.45
C GLY A 44 -0.61 -12.67 6.38
N ASP A 45 -1.44 -13.67 6.15
CA ASP A 45 -2.41 -13.70 5.06
C ASP A 45 -3.42 -12.54 5.08
N HIS A 46 -3.80 -12.07 6.27
CA HIS A 46 -4.72 -10.94 6.39
C HIS A 46 -4.14 -9.65 5.79
N LEU A 47 -2.83 -9.40 5.98
CA LEU A 47 -2.16 -8.27 5.37
C LEU A 47 -1.93 -8.46 3.86
N VAL A 48 -1.65 -9.68 3.42
CA VAL A 48 -1.60 -10.01 1.98
C VAL A 48 -2.95 -9.74 1.31
N MET A 49 -4.04 -10.21 1.89
CA MET A 49 -5.40 -9.94 1.38
C MET A 49 -5.72 -8.45 1.36
N ALA A 50 -5.35 -7.71 2.42
CA ALA A 50 -5.54 -6.26 2.47
C ALA A 50 -4.70 -5.56 1.40
N GLY A 51 -3.46 -6.01 1.14
CA GLY A 51 -2.62 -5.51 0.07
C GLY A 51 -3.23 -5.70 -1.33
N LEU A 52 -3.84 -6.86 -1.58
CA LEU A 52 -4.55 -7.13 -2.83
C LEU A 52 -5.79 -6.25 -3.03
N LEU A 53 -6.45 -5.84 -1.94
CA LEU A 53 -7.73 -5.12 -1.97
C LEU A 53 -7.64 -3.64 -1.64
N HIS A 54 -6.46 -3.09 -1.29
CA HIS A 54 -6.35 -1.76 -0.69
C HIS A 54 -6.92 -0.62 -1.53
N ASP A 55 -6.90 -0.76 -2.84
CA ASP A 55 -7.43 0.24 -3.79
C ASP A 55 -8.80 -0.16 -4.38
N VAL A 56 -9.34 -1.34 -4.07
CA VAL A 56 -10.57 -1.84 -4.68
C VAL A 56 -11.77 -0.92 -4.37
N ILE A 57 -11.90 -0.43 -3.13
CA ILE A 57 -13.00 0.49 -2.76
C ILE A 57 -12.78 1.89 -3.35
N GLU A 58 -11.52 2.33 -3.50
CA GLU A 58 -11.21 3.67 -4.01
C GLU A 58 -11.36 3.76 -5.53
N ASP A 59 -10.90 2.73 -6.25
CA ASP A 59 -10.70 2.77 -7.70
C ASP A 59 -11.70 1.94 -8.51
N THR A 60 -12.67 1.29 -7.84
CA THR A 60 -13.71 0.48 -8.48
C THR A 60 -15.09 0.73 -7.88
N ASP A 61 -16.12 0.07 -8.41
CA ASP A 61 -17.50 0.13 -7.87
C ASP A 61 -17.72 -0.76 -6.64
N TRP A 62 -16.70 -1.46 -6.16
CA TRP A 62 -16.80 -2.32 -4.99
C TRP A 62 -16.95 -1.51 -3.71
N THR A 63 -17.83 -1.98 -2.84
CA THR A 63 -18.06 -1.41 -1.50
C THR A 63 -17.59 -2.38 -0.41
N ALA A 64 -17.32 -1.85 0.78
CA ALA A 64 -17.01 -2.65 1.96
C ALA A 64 -18.12 -3.68 2.29
N VAL A 65 -19.38 -3.33 2.04
CA VAL A 65 -20.52 -4.24 2.24
C VAL A 65 -20.42 -5.43 1.30
N GLN A 66 -20.22 -5.19 0.01
CA GLN A 66 -20.08 -6.25 -0.99
C GLN A 66 -18.88 -7.17 -0.72
N LEU A 67 -17.73 -6.58 -0.29
CA LEU A 67 -16.57 -7.38 0.10
C LEU A 67 -16.90 -8.35 1.25
N ARG A 68 -17.65 -7.91 2.26
CA ARG A 68 -18.10 -8.77 3.35
C ARG A 68 -19.09 -9.85 2.88
N GLU A 69 -20.03 -9.49 2.01
CA GLU A 69 -21.04 -10.41 1.46
C GLU A 69 -20.41 -11.54 0.65
N VAL A 70 -19.33 -11.28 -0.09
CA VAL A 70 -18.62 -12.32 -0.85
C VAL A 70 -17.61 -13.11 -0.02
N GLY A 71 -17.53 -12.88 1.29
CA GLY A 71 -16.74 -13.68 2.23
C GLY A 71 -15.33 -13.17 2.52
N ILE A 72 -15.02 -11.90 2.24
CA ILE A 72 -13.77 -11.30 2.74
C ILE A 72 -13.87 -11.14 4.26
N PRO A 73 -12.85 -11.59 5.03
CA PRO A 73 -12.85 -11.47 6.49
C PRO A 73 -13.09 -10.03 6.95
N ALA A 74 -13.93 -9.84 7.96
CA ALA A 74 -14.34 -8.51 8.41
C ALA A 74 -13.15 -7.63 8.83
N HIS A 75 -12.12 -8.22 9.46
CA HIS A 75 -10.90 -7.49 9.85
C HIS A 75 -10.06 -7.05 8.65
N VAL A 76 -10.05 -7.82 7.55
CA VAL A 76 -9.41 -7.42 6.28
C VAL A 76 -10.15 -6.25 5.65
N VAL A 77 -11.49 -6.32 5.59
CA VAL A 77 -12.30 -5.21 5.06
C VAL A 77 -12.10 -3.94 5.90
N ALA A 78 -12.09 -4.05 7.23
CA ALA A 78 -11.82 -2.91 8.11
C ALA A 78 -10.45 -2.28 7.84
N LEU A 79 -9.43 -3.10 7.54
CA LEU A 79 -8.10 -2.63 7.19
C LEU A 79 -8.08 -1.90 5.84
N VAL A 80 -8.79 -2.42 4.84
CA VAL A 80 -8.97 -1.75 3.53
C VAL A 80 -9.67 -0.40 3.72
N GLU A 81 -10.78 -0.35 4.48
CA GLU A 81 -11.48 0.90 4.80
C GLU A 81 -10.56 1.92 5.50
N ALA A 82 -9.68 1.44 6.40
CA ALA A 82 -8.76 2.31 7.15
C ALA A 82 -7.74 3.04 6.25
N VAL A 83 -7.37 2.45 5.10
CA VAL A 83 -6.42 3.04 4.16
C VAL A 83 -7.08 3.69 2.94
N THR A 84 -8.38 3.46 2.72
CA THR A 84 -9.17 4.08 1.64
C THR A 84 -9.22 5.59 1.82
N ASN A 85 -8.98 6.32 0.75
CA ASN A 85 -8.92 7.77 0.76
C ASN A 85 -10.30 8.42 0.82
N GLU A 86 -10.47 9.38 1.72
CA GLU A 86 -11.64 10.25 1.76
C GLU A 86 -11.48 11.41 0.76
N ARG A 87 -12.56 11.78 0.07
CA ARG A 87 -12.54 12.92 -0.86
C ARG A 87 -12.32 14.24 -0.09
N GLY A 88 -11.55 15.14 -0.69
CA GLY A 88 -11.34 16.49 -0.12
C GLY A 88 -10.28 16.60 0.96
N VAL A 89 -9.60 15.50 1.29
CA VAL A 89 -8.49 15.48 2.26
C VAL A 89 -7.16 15.44 1.52
N SER A 90 -6.17 16.20 1.97
CA SER A 90 -4.82 16.18 1.39
C SER A 90 -4.15 14.82 1.58
N TYR A 91 -3.17 14.49 0.72
CA TYR A 91 -2.45 13.22 0.83
C TYR A 91 -1.70 13.09 2.16
N GLU A 92 -1.08 14.17 2.64
CA GLU A 92 -0.37 14.18 3.93
C GLU A 92 -1.31 13.94 5.10
N GLU A 93 -2.49 14.58 5.13
CA GLU A 93 -3.49 14.35 6.16
C GLU A 93 -4.01 12.90 6.15
N LYS A 94 -4.21 12.32 4.96
CA LYS A 94 -4.60 10.90 4.82
C LYS A 94 -3.54 9.98 5.44
N VAL A 95 -2.28 10.21 5.09
CA VAL A 95 -1.15 9.44 5.62
C VAL A 95 -1.04 9.62 7.14
N ALA A 96 -1.17 10.84 7.66
CA ALA A 96 -1.14 11.12 9.08
C ALA A 96 -2.28 10.41 9.85
N ARG A 97 -3.50 10.37 9.27
CA ARG A 97 -4.63 9.63 9.88
C ARG A 97 -4.38 8.12 9.95
N ILE A 98 -3.68 7.54 8.96
CA ILE A 98 -3.36 6.11 8.93
C ILE A 98 -2.46 5.72 10.09
N THR A 99 -1.54 6.58 10.55
CA THR A 99 -0.68 6.28 11.71
C THR A 99 -1.45 6.04 13.00
N GLY A 100 -2.64 6.61 13.13
CA GLY A 100 -3.57 6.37 14.24
C GLY A 100 -4.49 5.15 14.08
N ARG A 101 -4.42 4.42 12.95
CA ARG A 101 -5.29 3.27 12.65
C ARG A 101 -4.67 1.92 13.03
N GLY A 102 -3.50 1.92 13.66
CA GLY A 102 -2.81 0.72 14.11
C GLY A 102 -1.71 0.24 13.16
N ARG A 103 -0.89 -0.69 13.68
CA ARG A 103 0.31 -1.21 13.01
C ARG A 103 0.02 -1.73 11.60
N ASP A 104 -1.01 -2.53 11.43
CA ASP A 104 -1.31 -3.19 10.14
C ASP A 104 -1.67 -2.18 9.05
N ALA A 105 -2.41 -1.12 9.38
CA ALA A 105 -2.70 -0.03 8.46
C ALA A 105 -1.43 0.74 8.05
N VAL A 106 -0.51 0.95 8.98
CA VAL A 106 0.79 1.57 8.70
C VAL A 106 1.63 0.69 7.77
N LEU A 107 1.76 -0.62 8.06
CA LEU A 107 2.53 -1.55 7.23
C LEU A 107 1.97 -1.64 5.81
N LEU A 108 0.65 -1.72 5.67
CA LEU A 108 -0.02 -1.70 4.37
C LEU A 108 0.32 -0.41 3.59
N LYS A 109 0.27 0.75 4.24
CA LYS A 109 0.61 2.02 3.58
C LYS A 109 2.10 2.20 3.31
N VAL A 110 2.98 1.60 4.13
CA VAL A 110 4.43 1.53 3.85
C VAL A 110 4.68 0.73 2.57
N ALA A 111 4.04 -0.43 2.40
CA ALA A 111 4.19 -1.26 1.21
C ALA A 111 3.66 -0.54 -0.06
N ASP A 112 2.51 0.11 0.01
CA ASP A 112 1.95 0.92 -1.06
C ASP A 112 2.88 2.09 -1.44
N ASN A 113 3.36 2.85 -0.46
CA ASN A 113 4.30 3.96 -0.67
C ASN A 113 5.61 3.46 -1.31
N ALA A 114 6.15 2.32 -0.85
CA ALA A 114 7.37 1.73 -1.38
C ALA A 114 7.20 1.38 -2.87
N HIS A 115 6.10 0.73 -3.26
CA HIS A 115 5.85 0.40 -4.66
C HIS A 115 5.59 1.65 -5.52
N ASN A 116 4.83 2.61 -5.02
CA ASN A 116 4.59 3.87 -5.71
C ASN A 116 5.86 4.69 -5.94
N SER A 117 6.90 4.48 -5.12
CA SER A 117 8.23 5.11 -5.24
C SER A 117 9.21 4.29 -6.09
N HIS A 118 8.79 3.15 -6.66
CA HIS A 118 9.70 2.28 -7.42
C HIS A 118 10.25 2.99 -8.66
N PRO A 119 11.58 2.92 -8.93
CA PRO A 119 12.21 3.60 -10.06
C PRO A 119 11.57 3.28 -11.41
N ASP A 120 11.17 2.02 -11.63
CA ASP A 120 10.55 1.59 -12.88
C ASP A 120 9.20 2.28 -13.13
N ARG A 121 8.44 2.58 -12.07
CA ARG A 121 7.19 3.35 -12.17
C ARG A 121 7.44 4.82 -12.51
N ALA A 122 8.59 5.35 -12.16
CA ALA A 122 9.00 6.72 -12.46
C ALA A 122 9.62 6.85 -13.86
N ALA A 123 10.21 5.79 -14.41
CA ALA A 123 11.04 5.83 -15.61
C ALA A 123 10.33 6.38 -16.86
N LYS A 124 9.02 6.13 -16.99
CA LYS A 124 8.21 6.58 -18.14
C LYS A 124 7.48 7.91 -17.91
N LEU A 125 7.66 8.52 -16.75
CA LEU A 125 7.04 9.80 -16.42
C LEU A 125 7.90 10.98 -16.90
N SER A 126 7.28 12.16 -17.13
CA SER A 126 8.02 13.38 -17.38
C SER A 126 8.88 13.77 -16.16
N GLU A 127 9.93 14.57 -16.36
CA GLU A 127 10.79 15.03 -15.27
C GLU A 127 9.99 15.77 -14.18
N GLU A 128 9.07 16.63 -14.56
CA GLU A 128 8.18 17.34 -13.64
C GLU A 128 7.32 16.37 -12.81
N GLN A 129 6.72 15.38 -13.46
CA GLN A 129 5.91 14.36 -12.76
C GLN A 129 6.75 13.54 -11.80
N ARG A 130 7.98 13.12 -12.21
CA ARG A 130 8.90 12.37 -11.35
C ARG A 130 9.28 13.18 -10.12
N THR A 131 9.69 14.43 -10.29
CA THR A 131 10.08 15.31 -9.18
C THR A 131 8.94 15.51 -8.21
N ARG A 132 7.73 15.81 -8.70
CA ARG A 132 6.54 16.01 -7.87
C ARG A 132 6.15 14.75 -7.09
N LEU A 133 6.15 13.59 -7.75
CA LEU A 133 5.77 12.33 -7.10
C LEU A 133 6.84 11.84 -6.12
N ALA A 134 8.12 12.02 -6.44
CA ALA A 134 9.21 11.70 -5.51
C ALA A 134 9.11 12.54 -4.22
N ALA A 135 8.87 13.85 -4.34
CA ALA A 135 8.65 14.71 -3.19
C ALA A 135 7.42 14.27 -2.36
N LYS A 136 6.30 13.99 -3.03
CA LYS A 136 5.05 13.52 -2.39
C LYS A 136 5.28 12.24 -1.57
N TYR A 137 5.91 11.23 -2.18
CA TYR A 137 6.10 9.94 -1.51
C TYR A 137 7.19 10.01 -0.43
N ARG A 138 8.21 10.87 -0.60
CA ARG A 138 9.20 11.13 0.45
C ARG A 138 8.57 11.79 1.67
N ALA A 139 7.75 12.81 1.49
CA ALA A 139 7.01 13.46 2.57
C ALA A 139 6.10 12.47 3.32
N ALA A 140 5.46 11.54 2.61
CA ALA A 140 4.68 10.48 3.25
C ALA A 140 5.55 9.55 4.10
N ARG A 141 6.78 9.24 3.69
CA ARG A 141 7.71 8.43 4.48
C ARG A 141 8.17 9.15 5.76
N ASP A 142 8.24 10.49 5.74
CA ASP A 142 8.54 11.28 6.94
C ASP A 142 7.48 11.10 8.04
N ILE A 143 6.25 10.72 7.66
CA ILE A 143 5.13 10.47 8.58
C ILE A 143 5.01 8.97 8.91
N LEU A 144 5.12 8.09 7.90
CA LEU A 144 4.85 6.65 8.05
C LEU A 144 5.97 5.91 8.78
N TRP A 145 7.23 6.20 8.43
CA TRP A 145 8.35 5.41 8.94
C TRP A 145 8.58 5.56 10.45
N PRO A 146 8.40 6.75 11.07
CA PRO A 146 8.42 6.87 12.52
C PRO A 146 7.30 6.11 13.24
N ALA A 147 6.22 5.76 12.55
CA ALA A 147 5.08 5.05 13.11
C ALA A 147 5.19 3.51 12.98
N ALA A 148 6.28 2.98 12.40
CA ALA A 148 6.54 1.57 12.23
C ALA A 148 7.91 1.18 12.79
N GLU A 149 8.09 -0.11 13.11
CA GLU A 149 9.41 -0.61 13.50
C GLU A 149 10.35 -0.66 12.30
N GLY A 150 11.60 -0.22 12.48
CA GLY A 150 12.58 -0.14 11.40
C GLY A 150 12.83 -1.48 10.69
N ARG A 151 12.81 -2.61 11.44
CA ARG A 151 12.91 -3.98 10.88
C ARG A 151 11.74 -4.34 9.98
N ASP A 152 10.53 -3.88 10.30
CA ASP A 152 9.33 -4.16 9.50
C ASP A 152 9.39 -3.36 8.19
N ILE A 153 9.80 -2.09 8.26
CA ILE A 153 10.04 -1.25 7.08
C ILE A 153 11.10 -1.89 6.19
N GLU A 154 12.24 -2.31 6.78
CA GLU A 154 13.32 -2.96 6.04
C GLU A 154 12.85 -4.22 5.32
N THR A 155 12.05 -5.05 5.98
CA THR A 155 11.48 -6.27 5.41
C THR A 155 10.61 -5.96 4.19
N ILE A 156 9.70 -4.99 4.30
CA ILE A 156 8.83 -4.56 3.20
C ILE A 156 9.65 -3.98 2.04
N VAL A 157 10.55 -3.06 2.35
CA VAL A 157 11.33 -2.33 1.34
C VAL A 157 12.25 -3.27 0.55
N ARG A 158 12.86 -4.29 1.21
CA ARG A 158 13.67 -5.30 0.53
C ARG A 158 12.89 -6.06 -0.54
N ILE A 159 11.61 -6.32 -0.31
CA ILE A 159 10.76 -7.08 -1.24
C ILE A 159 10.19 -6.15 -2.32
N VAL A 160 9.67 -4.99 -1.92
CA VAL A 160 8.88 -4.13 -2.82
C VAL A 160 9.74 -3.15 -3.59
N ASN A 161 10.72 -2.51 -2.94
CA ASN A 161 11.56 -1.47 -3.55
C ASN A 161 12.91 -1.35 -2.83
N PRO A 162 13.89 -2.19 -3.17
CA PRO A 162 15.21 -2.16 -2.53
C PRO A 162 15.97 -0.83 -2.67
N SER A 163 15.62 0.03 -3.63
CA SER A 163 16.26 1.33 -3.80
C SER A 163 16.04 2.29 -2.63
N LEU A 164 15.07 2.01 -1.75
CA LEU A 164 14.80 2.79 -0.54
C LEU A 164 15.65 2.39 0.68
N LEU A 165 16.45 1.34 0.59
CA LEU A 165 17.25 0.84 1.72
C LEU A 165 18.29 1.86 2.20
N ASP A 166 18.90 2.61 1.30
CA ASP A 166 19.89 3.61 1.69
C ASP A 166 19.23 4.80 2.40
N GLU A 167 18.07 5.25 1.92
CA GLU A 167 17.27 6.27 2.61
C GLU A 167 16.87 5.80 4.03
N LEU A 168 16.49 4.53 4.18
CA LEU A 168 16.13 3.96 5.49
C LEU A 168 17.33 3.98 6.46
N ARG A 169 18.52 3.56 6.00
CA ARG A 169 19.74 3.57 6.81
C ARG A 169 20.16 4.96 7.24
N GLU A 170 20.10 5.93 6.32
CA GLU A 170 20.40 7.33 6.63
C GLU A 170 19.51 7.88 7.74
N ARG A 171 18.19 7.59 7.67
CA ARG A 171 17.24 8.04 8.69
C ARG A 171 17.46 7.38 10.05
N GLN A 172 17.78 6.09 10.08
CA GLN A 172 18.09 5.36 11.32
C GLN A 172 19.36 5.91 12.00
N ASN A 173 20.39 6.22 11.23
CA ASN A 173 21.63 6.78 11.74
C ASN A 173 21.45 8.21 12.28
N SER A 174 20.61 9.02 11.63
CA SER A 174 20.33 10.39 12.05
C SER A 174 19.49 10.46 13.34
N GLY A 175 18.66 9.46 13.63
CA GLY A 175 17.86 9.35 14.84
C GLY A 175 18.62 8.82 16.06
N SER A 176 19.83 8.27 15.88
CA SER A 176 20.65 7.69 16.97
C SER A 176 21.64 8.69 17.59
N THR A 177 21.65 9.95 17.16
CA THR A 177 22.64 10.97 17.58
C THR A 177 22.03 12.01 18.57
N THR A 178 20.89 11.69 19.21
CA THR A 178 20.27 12.48 20.29
C THR A 178 20.19 11.63 21.59
#